data_de33d0df300608b5799d07407aa00b2a
#
_entry.id   de33d0df300608b5799d07407aa00b2a
#
_cell.length_a   1.000
_cell.length_b   1.000
_cell.length_c   1.000
_cell.angle_alpha   90.00
_cell.angle_beta   90.00
_cell.angle_gamma   90.00
#
_symmetry.space_group_name_H-M   'P 1'
#
loop_
_entity.id
_entity.type
_entity.pdbx_description
1 polymer ?
#
loop_
_entity_poly.entity_id
_entity_poly.type
_entity_poly.pdbx_seq_one_letter_code
_entity_poly.pdbx_strand_id
1 'polypeptide(L)'
;ALDKKNGIVFANTGNPQPGIYGVHRPGVNHHSSSVLAYDLNSEKLLWSFQDVAHDLWDFDIASPPILHDLRTKDKVFEVVISLTKTGNTLILDRKTGQPIFDIEYKKAPSSNLIGDFAHPFQIFLNTPERFSKIEYSKKDYDELPKNKIVEIEENLRDAIFGWFETPSLEYDLITFGLHGGAQWMGASLDPYNQFLYIPVNSVPWKLRPYAQSREIKTFFNDELKEYHKLYLNRCSSCHGKNRNGKNIKYKEKQIEYVPNLVGYYTIPGIENKLDNLKLLNTKHKDLVIKQKEIEMLKKLFETWDKKINENNEIKIEGN
;
A
#
# COMPACT_ATOMS: atom_id res chain seq x y z
N ALA A 1 -21.75 -10.24 -3.74
CA ALA A 1 -22.33 -11.53 -4.17
C ALA A 1 -22.94 -12.26 -2.97
N LEU A 2 -23.94 -13.10 -3.20
CA LEU A 2 -24.63 -13.86 -2.14
C LEU A 2 -24.52 -15.36 -2.41
N ASP A 3 -23.88 -16.08 -1.53
CA ASP A 3 -23.93 -17.55 -1.46
C ASP A 3 -25.12 -17.98 -0.60
N LYS A 4 -26.25 -18.26 -1.25
CA LYS A 4 -27.48 -18.69 -0.56
C LYS A 4 -27.33 -20.05 0.13
N LYS A 5 -26.48 -20.93 -0.38
CA LYS A 5 -26.27 -22.28 0.16
C LYS A 5 -25.58 -22.22 1.53
N ASN A 6 -24.57 -21.38 1.64
CA ASN A 6 -23.75 -21.26 2.84
C ASN A 6 -24.13 -20.06 3.73
N GLY A 7 -25.09 -19.20 3.29
CA GLY A 7 -25.49 -18.01 4.01
C GLY A 7 -24.38 -16.97 4.14
N ILE A 8 -23.58 -16.78 3.08
CA ILE A 8 -22.43 -15.86 3.10
C ILE A 8 -22.61 -14.75 2.08
N VAL A 9 -22.41 -13.51 2.51
CA VAL A 9 -22.40 -12.33 1.64
C VAL A 9 -20.95 -11.90 1.41
N PHE A 10 -20.57 -11.73 0.13
CA PHE A 10 -19.25 -11.25 -0.27
C PHE A 10 -19.34 -9.84 -0.81
N ALA A 11 -18.39 -9.00 -0.39
CA ALA A 11 -18.21 -7.63 -0.86
C ALA A 11 -16.74 -7.36 -1.12
N ASN A 12 -16.46 -6.59 -2.17
CA ASN A 12 -15.15 -6.02 -2.41
C ASN A 12 -15.13 -4.58 -1.92
N THR A 13 -13.98 -4.10 -1.47
CA THR A 13 -13.85 -2.76 -0.89
C THR A 13 -12.92 -1.88 -1.69
N GLY A 14 -13.20 -0.57 -1.65
CA GLY A 14 -12.40 0.49 -2.22
C GLY A 14 -11.10 0.74 -1.46
N ASN A 15 -10.29 1.64 -2.01
CA ASN A 15 -9.07 2.13 -1.38
C ASN A 15 -9.38 2.98 -0.15
N PRO A 16 -8.45 3.07 0.83
CA PRO A 16 -8.63 3.91 2.00
C PRO A 16 -8.45 5.39 1.64
N GLN A 17 -9.18 6.28 2.29
CA GLN A 17 -9.08 7.71 2.06
C GLN A 17 -8.25 8.41 3.15
N PRO A 18 -7.47 9.45 2.79
CA PRO A 18 -7.13 9.95 1.44
C PRO A 18 -6.35 8.91 0.61
N GLY A 19 -6.65 8.81 -0.71
CA GLY A 19 -6.17 7.71 -1.55
C GLY A 19 -4.65 7.65 -1.74
N ILE A 20 -4.06 8.77 -2.16
CA ILE A 20 -2.66 8.81 -2.66
C ILE A 20 -1.65 9.20 -1.56
N TYR A 21 -2.10 9.74 -0.46
CA TYR A 21 -1.29 10.15 0.67
C TYR A 21 -1.85 9.58 1.97
N GLY A 22 -1.08 8.74 2.62
CA GLY A 22 -1.54 7.89 3.72
C GLY A 22 -1.21 8.38 5.13
N VAL A 23 -0.68 9.58 5.32
CA VAL A 23 -0.19 10.08 6.62
C VAL A 23 -1.24 10.03 7.73
N HIS A 24 -2.52 10.27 7.39
CA HIS A 24 -3.62 10.29 8.37
C HIS A 24 -4.24 8.91 8.63
N ARG A 25 -3.75 7.87 7.97
CA ARG A 25 -4.27 6.49 8.07
C ARG A 25 -3.15 5.47 8.26
N PRO A 26 -2.38 5.56 9.34
CA PRO A 26 -1.23 4.66 9.57
C PRO A 26 -1.64 3.19 9.62
N GLY A 27 -0.68 2.30 9.37
CA GLY A 27 -0.89 0.86 9.36
C GLY A 27 -1.33 0.30 8.01
N VAL A 28 -1.74 -0.95 7.96
CA VAL A 28 -2.09 -1.67 6.72
C VAL A 28 -3.45 -1.27 6.15
N ASN A 29 -4.26 -0.53 6.90
CA ASN A 29 -5.63 -0.15 6.58
C ASN A 29 -6.52 -1.38 6.31
N HIS A 30 -6.65 -2.23 7.33
CA HIS A 30 -7.46 -3.44 7.27
C HIS A 30 -8.83 -3.19 6.65
N HIS A 31 -9.28 -4.16 5.84
CA HIS A 31 -10.57 -4.15 5.15
C HIS A 31 -10.71 -3.12 4.01
N SER A 32 -9.69 -2.32 3.70
CA SER A 32 -9.63 -1.58 2.45
C SER A 32 -8.93 -2.42 1.37
N SER A 33 -9.19 -2.16 0.08
CA SER A 33 -8.64 -2.92 -1.04
C SER A 33 -8.70 -4.44 -0.81
N SER A 34 -9.88 -4.91 -0.32
CA SER A 34 -10.06 -6.25 0.26
C SER A 34 -11.30 -6.94 -0.26
N VAL A 35 -11.28 -8.28 -0.19
CA VAL A 35 -12.46 -9.15 -0.29
C VAL A 35 -12.94 -9.45 1.12
N LEU A 36 -14.22 -9.20 1.39
CA LEU A 36 -14.85 -9.43 2.70
C LEU A 36 -15.95 -10.48 2.58
N ALA A 37 -16.06 -11.35 3.58
CA ALA A 37 -17.15 -12.30 3.71
C ALA A 37 -17.89 -12.09 5.03
N TYR A 38 -19.20 -11.96 4.96
CA TYR A 38 -20.05 -11.78 6.12
C TYR A 38 -21.05 -12.93 6.23
N ASP A 39 -21.30 -13.38 7.45
CA ASP A 39 -22.43 -14.25 7.72
C ASP A 39 -23.74 -13.50 7.56
N LEU A 40 -24.64 -14.03 6.73
CA LEU A 40 -25.91 -13.36 6.38
C LEU A 40 -26.84 -13.16 7.57
N ASN A 41 -26.84 -14.08 8.53
CA ASN A 41 -27.78 -14.07 9.64
C ASN A 41 -27.29 -13.25 10.83
N SER A 42 -26.01 -13.39 11.16
CA SER A 42 -25.39 -12.70 12.30
C SER A 42 -24.74 -11.37 11.93
N GLU A 43 -24.62 -11.05 10.63
CA GLU A 43 -23.95 -9.86 10.10
C GLU A 43 -22.48 -9.74 10.51
N LYS A 44 -21.89 -10.82 11.03
CA LYS A 44 -20.49 -10.83 11.47
C LYS A 44 -19.54 -11.06 10.30
N LEU A 45 -18.43 -10.35 10.32
CA LEU A 45 -17.31 -10.60 9.42
C LEU A 45 -16.74 -12.00 9.73
N LEU A 46 -16.73 -12.88 8.72
CA LEU A 46 -16.15 -14.22 8.79
C LEU A 46 -14.66 -14.18 8.51
N TRP A 47 -14.30 -13.50 7.43
CA TRP A 47 -12.91 -13.33 7.01
C TRP A 47 -12.75 -12.11 6.09
N SER A 48 -11.52 -11.66 5.97
CA SER A 48 -11.12 -10.66 4.97
C SER A 48 -9.79 -11.05 4.33
N PHE A 49 -9.65 -10.75 3.05
CA PHE A 49 -8.42 -10.93 2.28
C PHE A 49 -8.05 -9.63 1.61
N GLN A 50 -6.88 -9.06 1.92
CA GLN A 50 -6.42 -7.77 1.41
C GLN A 50 -5.49 -7.95 0.22
N ASP A 51 -5.80 -7.31 -0.93
CA ASP A 51 -4.94 -7.32 -2.13
C ASP A 51 -3.78 -6.34 -1.99
N VAL A 52 -4.07 -5.10 -1.57
CA VAL A 52 -3.05 -4.06 -1.41
C VAL A 52 -3.05 -3.53 0.02
N ALA A 53 -1.92 -3.71 0.70
CA ALA A 53 -1.73 -3.16 2.03
C ALA A 53 -1.32 -1.70 1.95
N HIS A 54 -2.01 -0.82 2.70
CA HIS A 54 -1.76 0.62 2.75
C HIS A 54 -1.69 1.24 1.34
N ASP A 55 -2.80 1.13 0.62
CA ASP A 55 -2.89 1.56 -0.78
C ASP A 55 -2.64 3.07 -0.96
N LEU A 56 -1.61 3.42 -1.74
CA LEU A 56 -1.20 4.78 -2.13
C LEU A 56 -1.37 5.02 -3.63
N TRP A 57 -1.98 4.09 -4.36
CA TRP A 57 -2.01 4.06 -5.83
C TRP A 57 -3.42 4.00 -6.40
N ASP A 58 -4.45 3.89 -5.53
CA ASP A 58 -5.83 3.60 -5.93
C ASP A 58 -5.97 2.21 -6.59
N PHE A 59 -5.23 1.23 -6.06
CA PHE A 59 -5.28 -0.18 -6.48
C PHE A 59 -6.35 -0.98 -5.75
N ASP A 60 -7.54 -0.44 -5.65
CA ASP A 60 -8.67 -1.08 -4.99
C ASP A 60 -9.29 -2.23 -5.81
N ILE A 61 -10.25 -2.92 -5.19
CA ILE A 61 -11.02 -3.99 -5.84
C ILE A 61 -12.39 -3.44 -6.25
N ALA A 62 -12.41 -2.71 -7.37
CA ALA A 62 -13.62 -2.07 -7.89
C ALA A 62 -14.62 -3.06 -8.49
N SER A 63 -14.16 -4.19 -9.00
CA SER A 63 -14.98 -5.22 -9.65
C SER A 63 -15.84 -5.97 -8.63
N PRO A 64 -17.11 -6.28 -8.92
CA PRO A 64 -17.94 -7.12 -8.02
C PRO A 64 -17.41 -8.56 -7.95
N PRO A 65 -17.54 -9.22 -6.77
CA PRO A 65 -17.10 -10.61 -6.62
C PRO A 65 -18.01 -11.58 -7.38
N ILE A 66 -17.41 -12.67 -7.92
CA ILE A 66 -18.07 -13.72 -8.69
C ILE A 66 -17.99 -15.02 -7.90
N LEU A 67 -19.10 -15.76 -7.79
CA LEU A 67 -19.13 -17.08 -7.17
C LEU A 67 -19.04 -18.17 -8.25
N HIS A 68 -18.17 -19.15 -8.02
CA HIS A 68 -18.02 -20.28 -8.93
C HIS A 68 -17.62 -21.55 -8.19
N ASP A 69 -18.01 -22.71 -8.76
CA ASP A 69 -17.54 -24.02 -8.33
C ASP A 69 -16.45 -24.46 -9.30
N LEU A 70 -15.20 -24.10 -8.96
CA LEU A 70 -14.01 -24.36 -9.77
C LEU A 70 -13.71 -25.86 -9.79
N ARG A 71 -13.79 -26.46 -10.96
CA ARG A 71 -13.54 -27.88 -11.15
C ARG A 71 -12.11 -28.10 -11.64
N THR A 72 -11.37 -28.87 -10.89
CA THR A 72 -10.09 -29.44 -11.31
C THR A 72 -10.29 -30.92 -11.65
N LYS A 73 -9.23 -31.61 -12.09
CA LYS A 73 -9.30 -33.05 -12.35
C LYS A 73 -9.72 -33.86 -11.13
N ASP A 74 -9.30 -33.42 -9.94
CA ASP A 74 -9.38 -34.22 -8.71
C ASP A 74 -10.39 -33.67 -7.70
N LYS A 75 -10.79 -32.40 -7.83
CA LYS A 75 -11.55 -31.71 -6.78
C LYS A 75 -12.39 -30.57 -7.34
N VAL A 76 -13.49 -30.28 -6.64
CA VAL A 76 -14.29 -29.08 -6.84
C VAL A 76 -14.06 -28.16 -5.64
N PHE A 77 -13.75 -26.90 -5.91
CA PHE A 77 -13.57 -25.84 -4.91
C PHE A 77 -14.72 -24.84 -5.01
N GLU A 78 -15.43 -24.61 -3.94
CA GLU A 78 -16.40 -23.52 -3.83
C GLU A 78 -15.64 -22.21 -3.64
N VAL A 79 -15.48 -21.39 -4.71
CA VAL A 79 -14.64 -20.20 -4.69
C VAL A 79 -15.42 -18.90 -4.87
N VAL A 80 -14.90 -17.83 -4.28
CA VAL A 80 -15.18 -16.47 -4.68
C VAL A 80 -14.00 -15.92 -5.47
N ILE A 81 -14.30 -15.34 -6.62
CA ILE A 81 -13.31 -14.76 -7.53
C ILE A 81 -13.47 -13.24 -7.47
N SER A 82 -12.37 -12.53 -7.21
CA SER A 82 -12.33 -11.07 -7.23
C SER A 82 -11.21 -10.59 -8.15
N LEU A 83 -11.55 -9.66 -9.03
CA LEU A 83 -10.63 -9.08 -10.00
C LEU A 83 -10.19 -7.71 -9.52
N THR A 84 -8.90 -7.43 -9.59
CA THR A 84 -8.32 -6.26 -8.96
C THR A 84 -7.73 -5.28 -9.96
N LYS A 85 -7.54 -4.05 -9.56
CA LYS A 85 -6.81 -3.05 -10.36
C LYS A 85 -5.34 -3.42 -10.54
N THR A 86 -4.76 -4.19 -9.63
CA THR A 86 -3.40 -4.73 -9.78
C THR A 86 -3.28 -5.82 -10.84
N GLY A 87 -4.41 -6.23 -11.46
CA GLY A 87 -4.45 -7.32 -12.42
C GLY A 87 -4.47 -8.72 -11.81
N ASN A 88 -4.60 -8.83 -10.51
CA ASN A 88 -4.72 -10.12 -9.83
C ASN A 88 -6.12 -10.70 -10.03
N THR A 89 -6.18 -12.01 -10.29
CA THR A 89 -7.39 -12.82 -10.16
C THR A 89 -7.33 -13.54 -8.82
N LEU A 90 -7.93 -12.96 -7.80
CA LEU A 90 -8.00 -13.56 -6.46
C LEU A 90 -9.03 -14.68 -6.50
N ILE A 91 -8.60 -15.92 -6.29
CA ILE A 91 -9.47 -17.11 -6.23
C ILE A 91 -9.37 -17.65 -4.80
N LEU A 92 -10.40 -17.37 -4.00
CA LEU A 92 -10.41 -17.67 -2.58
C LEU A 92 -11.50 -18.70 -2.24
N ASP A 93 -11.21 -19.58 -1.30
CA ASP A 93 -12.22 -20.48 -0.72
C ASP A 93 -13.32 -19.67 -0.03
N ARG A 94 -14.59 -19.95 -0.35
CA ARG A 94 -15.71 -19.14 0.15
C ARG A 94 -15.85 -19.15 1.67
N LYS A 95 -15.50 -20.25 2.32
CA LYS A 95 -15.72 -20.41 3.76
C LYS A 95 -14.58 -19.86 4.59
N THR A 96 -13.35 -19.98 4.09
CA THR A 96 -12.13 -19.69 4.85
C THR A 96 -11.40 -18.44 4.41
N GLY A 97 -11.65 -17.95 3.18
CA GLY A 97 -10.90 -16.86 2.57
C GLY A 97 -9.47 -17.24 2.17
N GLN A 98 -9.10 -18.52 2.30
CA GLN A 98 -7.77 -18.97 1.91
C GLN A 98 -7.63 -18.98 0.38
N PRO A 99 -6.52 -18.49 -0.16
CA PRO A 99 -6.26 -18.55 -1.59
C PRO A 99 -6.11 -19.99 -2.06
N ILE A 100 -6.66 -20.28 -3.24
CA ILE A 100 -6.54 -21.61 -3.87
C ILE A 100 -5.16 -21.81 -4.49
N PHE A 101 -4.51 -20.74 -4.91
CA PHE A 101 -3.14 -20.72 -5.45
C PHE A 101 -2.19 -20.02 -4.49
N ASP A 102 -0.92 -20.38 -4.56
CA ASP A 102 0.11 -19.83 -3.70
C ASP A 102 0.30 -18.33 -3.90
N ILE A 103 0.49 -17.62 -2.80
CA ILE A 103 0.76 -16.19 -2.77
C ILE A 103 2.18 -15.96 -2.28
N GLU A 104 2.91 -15.15 -3.02
CA GLU A 104 4.20 -14.64 -2.60
C GLU A 104 4.07 -13.18 -2.10
N TYR A 105 5.05 -12.76 -1.30
CA TYR A 105 5.18 -11.38 -0.87
C TYR A 105 6.43 -10.76 -1.48
N LYS A 106 6.23 -9.82 -2.39
CA LYS A 106 7.32 -9.08 -3.03
C LYS A 106 7.53 -7.75 -2.31
N LYS A 107 8.78 -7.40 -2.10
CA LYS A 107 9.16 -6.15 -1.44
C LYS A 107 8.74 -4.94 -2.28
N ALA A 108 8.18 -3.92 -1.61
CA ALA A 108 7.83 -2.63 -2.18
C ALA A 108 8.75 -1.51 -1.65
N PRO A 109 8.96 -0.43 -2.41
CA PRO A 109 9.69 0.75 -1.95
C PRO A 109 9.01 1.43 -0.75
N SER A 110 9.80 2.13 0.07
CA SER A 110 9.26 3.01 1.11
C SER A 110 8.75 4.33 0.51
N SER A 111 7.77 4.96 1.17
CA SER A 111 7.28 6.27 0.73
C SER A 111 8.36 7.35 0.84
N ASN A 112 8.43 8.21 -0.18
CA ASN A 112 9.30 9.38 -0.21
C ASN A 112 8.62 10.65 0.31
N LEU A 113 7.31 10.60 0.56
CA LEU A 113 6.56 11.74 1.12
C LEU A 113 6.79 11.85 2.61
N ILE A 114 6.95 13.10 3.08
CA ILE A 114 7.14 13.37 4.51
C ILE A 114 5.92 12.91 5.29
N GLY A 115 6.17 12.08 6.30
CA GLY A 115 5.12 11.59 7.16
C GLY A 115 4.33 10.41 6.62
N ASP A 116 4.49 10.07 5.35
CA ASP A 116 3.77 8.99 4.73
C ASP A 116 4.45 7.63 4.96
N PHE A 117 3.66 6.57 4.76
CA PHE A 117 4.09 5.18 4.94
C PHE A 117 3.70 4.37 3.71
N ALA A 118 4.60 3.53 3.23
CA ALA A 118 4.27 2.47 2.29
C ALA A 118 4.51 1.11 2.96
N HIS A 119 3.57 0.18 2.80
CA HIS A 119 3.75 -1.16 3.36
C HIS A 119 4.93 -1.84 2.66
N PRO A 120 5.89 -2.45 3.40
CA PRO A 120 7.15 -2.94 2.84
C PRO A 120 7.00 -4.15 1.91
N PHE A 121 5.87 -4.82 1.96
CA PHE A 121 5.58 -5.99 1.15
C PHE A 121 4.17 -5.90 0.56
N GLN A 122 4.05 -6.27 -0.71
CA GLN A 122 2.77 -6.41 -1.39
C GLN A 122 2.64 -7.83 -1.92
N ILE A 123 1.42 -8.32 -2.07
CA ILE A 123 1.19 -9.67 -2.60
C ILE A 123 1.57 -9.75 -4.07
N PHE A 124 2.11 -10.90 -4.45
CA PHE A 124 2.45 -11.23 -5.82
C PHE A 124 1.89 -12.62 -6.15
N LEU A 125 1.03 -12.69 -7.16
CA LEU A 125 0.50 -13.95 -7.65
C LEU A 125 1.25 -14.36 -8.93
N ASN A 126 1.75 -15.60 -8.94
CA ASN A 126 2.28 -16.23 -10.13
C ASN A 126 1.18 -16.98 -10.91
N THR A 127 0.15 -17.44 -10.19
CA THR A 127 -0.97 -18.21 -10.77
C THR A 127 -2.30 -17.77 -10.11
N PRO A 128 -3.33 -17.42 -10.90
CA PRO A 128 -3.27 -17.14 -12.33
C PRO A 128 -2.33 -15.97 -12.65
N GLU A 129 -1.75 -15.99 -13.87
CA GLU A 129 -0.96 -14.84 -14.34
C GLU A 129 -1.81 -13.55 -14.34
N ARG A 130 -1.17 -12.42 -14.11
CA ARG A 130 -1.86 -11.13 -14.11
C ARG A 130 -2.45 -10.82 -15.46
N PHE A 131 -3.71 -10.41 -15.47
CA PHE A 131 -4.42 -10.02 -16.68
C PHE A 131 -4.16 -8.54 -17.07
N SER A 132 -3.50 -7.77 -16.22
CA SER A 132 -3.22 -6.34 -16.43
C SER A 132 -1.83 -5.97 -15.93
N LYS A 133 -1.30 -4.86 -16.47
CA LYS A 133 -0.02 -4.28 -16.07
C LYS A 133 -0.19 -3.42 -14.81
N ILE A 134 0.82 -3.43 -13.95
CA ILE A 134 0.99 -2.46 -12.86
C ILE A 134 2.32 -1.70 -12.96
N GLU A 135 3.22 -2.18 -13.81
CA GLU A 135 4.52 -1.57 -14.06
C GLU A 135 4.55 -1.04 -15.50
N TYR A 136 4.89 0.25 -15.64
CA TYR A 136 5.19 0.86 -16.94
C TYR A 136 6.65 0.61 -17.30
N SER A 137 6.94 0.46 -18.58
CA SER A 137 8.29 0.19 -19.06
C SER A 137 8.50 0.72 -20.48
N LYS A 138 9.74 0.75 -20.96
CA LYS A 138 10.07 1.14 -22.32
C LYS A 138 9.36 0.28 -23.38
N LYS A 139 9.09 -0.98 -23.09
CA LYS A 139 8.36 -1.90 -23.97
C LYS A 139 6.91 -1.45 -24.27
N ASP A 140 6.38 -0.53 -23.48
CA ASP A 140 5.03 -0.03 -23.68
C ASP A 140 4.93 1.01 -24.79
N TYR A 141 6.06 1.51 -25.30
CA TYR A 141 6.12 2.53 -26.34
C TYR A 141 7.25 2.38 -27.36
N ASP A 142 8.13 1.37 -27.26
CA ASP A 142 9.30 1.19 -28.12
C ASP A 142 8.96 0.81 -29.57
N GLU A 143 7.74 0.32 -29.83
CA GLU A 143 7.22 0.03 -31.17
C GLU A 143 6.55 1.24 -31.86
N LEU A 144 6.45 2.38 -31.17
CA LEU A 144 5.88 3.60 -31.73
C LEU A 144 6.84 4.28 -32.74
N PRO A 145 6.32 5.18 -33.62
CA PRO A 145 7.16 6.00 -34.48
C PRO A 145 8.21 6.80 -33.67
N LYS A 146 9.41 6.94 -34.20
CA LYS A 146 10.57 7.56 -33.50
C LYS A 146 10.25 8.94 -32.89
N ASN A 147 9.50 9.79 -33.62
CA ASN A 147 9.09 11.10 -33.11
C ASN A 147 8.21 11.00 -31.87
N LYS A 148 7.36 9.95 -31.77
CA LYS A 148 6.52 9.71 -30.61
C LYS A 148 7.33 9.12 -29.44
N ILE A 149 8.31 8.28 -29.72
CA ILE A 149 9.23 7.78 -28.68
C ILE A 149 9.96 8.96 -28.04
N VAL A 150 10.52 9.87 -28.85
CA VAL A 150 11.23 11.05 -28.32
C VAL A 150 10.30 11.92 -27.47
N GLU A 151 9.09 12.19 -27.94
CA GLU A 151 8.08 12.95 -27.18
C GLU A 151 7.76 12.30 -25.82
N ILE A 152 7.60 10.97 -25.80
CA ILE A 152 7.33 10.22 -24.57
C ILE A 152 8.56 10.24 -23.64
N GLU A 153 9.76 9.99 -24.15
CA GLU A 153 10.99 10.01 -23.35
C GLU A 153 11.28 11.41 -22.76
N GLU A 154 10.95 12.48 -23.46
CA GLU A 154 11.01 13.84 -22.93
C GLU A 154 9.99 14.05 -21.79
N ASN A 155 8.76 13.59 -21.97
CA ASN A 155 7.70 13.68 -20.95
C ASN A 155 7.98 12.81 -19.73
N LEU A 156 8.75 11.75 -19.87
CA LEU A 156 9.11 10.82 -18.81
C LEU A 156 10.48 11.11 -18.18
N ARG A 157 11.15 12.19 -18.57
CA ARG A 157 12.52 12.51 -18.11
C ARG A 157 12.65 12.52 -16.57
N ASP A 158 11.65 13.08 -15.90
CA ASP A 158 11.60 13.20 -14.44
C ASP A 158 10.55 12.26 -13.84
N ALA A 159 10.30 11.13 -14.50
CA ALA A 159 9.32 10.16 -14.06
C ALA A 159 9.97 8.90 -13.50
N ILE A 160 9.30 8.30 -12.50
CA ILE A 160 9.58 6.96 -12.02
C ILE A 160 8.41 6.04 -12.29
N PHE A 161 8.72 4.79 -12.49
CA PHE A 161 7.76 3.71 -12.67
C PHE A 161 8.40 2.39 -12.25
N GLY A 162 7.57 1.46 -11.81
CA GLY A 162 8.04 0.15 -11.33
C GLY A 162 7.08 -0.46 -10.32
N TRP A 163 7.53 -1.54 -9.69
CA TRP A 163 6.79 -2.28 -8.71
C TRP A 163 6.46 -1.44 -7.48
N PHE A 164 5.22 -1.00 -7.35
CA PHE A 164 4.72 -0.21 -6.22
C PHE A 164 5.61 1.00 -5.87
N GLU A 165 6.18 1.66 -6.90
CA GLU A 165 6.86 2.93 -6.71
C GLU A 165 5.90 3.95 -6.08
N THR A 166 6.40 4.77 -5.17
CA THR A 166 5.55 5.63 -4.34
C THR A 166 5.47 7.06 -4.88
N PRO A 167 4.37 7.78 -4.64
CA PRO A 167 4.26 9.19 -4.96
C PRO A 167 5.39 10.02 -4.35
N SER A 168 5.82 11.09 -5.06
CA SER A 168 6.91 11.98 -4.64
C SER A 168 6.61 13.42 -5.02
N LEU A 169 7.16 14.38 -4.27
CA LEU A 169 7.15 15.80 -4.64
C LEU A 169 8.22 16.15 -5.68
N GLU A 170 9.20 15.28 -5.90
CA GLU A 170 10.38 15.55 -6.73
C GLU A 170 10.21 15.06 -8.17
N TYR A 171 9.43 14.00 -8.39
CA TYR A 171 9.26 13.37 -9.69
C TYR A 171 7.84 12.89 -9.92
N ASP A 172 7.50 12.68 -11.18
CA ASP A 172 6.22 12.13 -11.59
C ASP A 172 6.21 10.62 -11.37
N LEU A 173 5.15 10.09 -10.79
CA LEU A 173 4.88 8.67 -10.74
C LEU A 173 4.03 8.26 -11.94
N ILE A 174 4.48 7.28 -12.73
CA ILE A 174 3.65 6.63 -13.73
C ILE A 174 3.04 5.37 -13.11
N THR A 175 1.72 5.35 -13.03
CA THR A 175 0.97 4.25 -12.40
C THR A 175 -0.28 3.89 -13.20
N PHE A 176 -0.75 2.67 -13.06
CA PHE A 176 -2.01 2.20 -13.66
C PHE A 176 -3.19 2.21 -12.67
N GLY A 177 -3.01 2.72 -11.45
CA GLY A 177 -3.97 2.61 -10.35
C GLY A 177 -5.36 3.13 -10.67
N LEU A 178 -5.50 4.42 -10.95
CA LEU A 178 -6.80 5.09 -11.06
C LEU A 178 -7.77 4.42 -12.05
N HIS A 179 -7.32 4.04 -13.23
CA HIS A 179 -8.14 3.43 -14.27
C HIS A 179 -7.62 2.07 -14.76
N GLY A 180 -6.59 1.50 -14.15
CA GLY A 180 -6.01 0.22 -14.56
C GLY A 180 -6.78 -1.01 -14.09
N GLY A 181 -6.44 -2.14 -14.66
CA GLY A 181 -6.96 -3.45 -14.28
C GLY A 181 -8.45 -3.63 -14.52
N ALA A 182 -9.10 -4.37 -13.62
CA ALA A 182 -10.54 -4.59 -13.64
C ALA A 182 -11.28 -3.47 -12.92
N GLN A 183 -12.37 -3.02 -13.50
CA GLN A 183 -13.16 -1.89 -13.04
C GLN A 183 -14.60 -2.31 -12.65
N TRP A 184 -15.45 -1.35 -12.34
CA TRP A 184 -16.84 -1.48 -11.87
C TRP A 184 -17.73 -2.37 -12.73
N MET A 185 -17.42 -2.52 -14.03
CA MET A 185 -18.19 -3.36 -14.94
C MET A 185 -18.08 -4.85 -14.62
N GLY A 186 -17.08 -5.25 -13.81
CA GLY A 186 -16.87 -6.65 -13.45
C GLY A 186 -16.38 -7.51 -14.61
N ALA A 187 -16.71 -8.79 -14.57
CA ALA A 187 -16.39 -9.75 -15.60
C ALA A 187 -17.55 -10.73 -15.83
N SER A 188 -17.49 -11.48 -16.94
CA SER A 188 -18.43 -12.55 -17.25
C SER A 188 -17.78 -13.91 -17.12
N LEU A 189 -18.46 -14.83 -16.46
CA LEU A 189 -18.02 -16.22 -16.29
C LEU A 189 -18.86 -17.15 -17.15
N ASP A 190 -18.22 -17.98 -17.96
CA ASP A 190 -18.82 -19.16 -18.54
C ASP A 190 -18.64 -20.35 -17.57
N PRO A 191 -19.69 -20.77 -16.85
CA PRO A 191 -19.56 -21.79 -15.82
C PRO A 191 -19.38 -23.20 -16.39
N TYR A 192 -19.67 -23.42 -17.68
CA TYR A 192 -19.56 -24.73 -18.35
C TYR A 192 -18.12 -24.99 -18.79
N ASN A 193 -17.54 -24.03 -19.52
CA ASN A 193 -16.17 -24.13 -20.03
C ASN A 193 -15.14 -23.56 -19.04
N GLN A 194 -15.58 -22.95 -17.95
CA GLN A 194 -14.74 -22.33 -16.92
C GLN A 194 -13.87 -21.18 -17.48
N PHE A 195 -14.41 -20.40 -18.44
CA PHE A 195 -13.76 -19.21 -18.97
C PHE A 195 -14.24 -17.98 -18.24
N LEU A 196 -13.29 -17.13 -17.87
CA LEU A 196 -13.53 -15.83 -17.28
C LEU A 196 -13.13 -14.74 -18.28
N TYR A 197 -14.11 -13.93 -18.72
CA TYR A 197 -13.91 -12.83 -19.66
C TYR A 197 -13.78 -11.53 -18.86
N ILE A 198 -12.59 -10.93 -18.91
CA ILE A 198 -12.25 -9.75 -18.10
C ILE A 198 -12.05 -8.55 -19.02
N PRO A 199 -12.92 -7.52 -18.96
CA PRO A 199 -12.63 -6.23 -19.60
C PRO A 199 -11.52 -5.53 -18.81
N VAL A 200 -10.43 -5.19 -19.50
CA VAL A 200 -9.22 -4.64 -18.89
C VAL A 200 -8.95 -3.25 -19.39
N ASN A 201 -8.60 -2.35 -18.48
CA ASN A 201 -8.07 -1.05 -18.81
C ASN A 201 -6.57 -0.98 -18.48
N SER A 202 -5.76 -0.44 -19.37
CA SER A 202 -4.31 -0.30 -19.23
C SER A 202 -3.85 1.13 -19.54
N VAL A 203 -4.61 2.13 -19.11
CA VAL A 203 -4.25 3.55 -19.27
C VAL A 203 -3.32 3.96 -18.14
N PRO A 204 -2.06 4.32 -18.42
CA PRO A 204 -1.15 4.85 -17.41
C PRO A 204 -1.54 6.27 -17.02
N TRP A 205 -1.36 6.59 -15.76
CA TRP A 205 -1.56 7.92 -15.21
C TRP A 205 -0.22 8.50 -14.77
N LYS A 206 -0.03 9.78 -15.06
CA LYS A 206 1.07 10.58 -14.55
C LYS A 206 0.58 11.32 -13.30
N LEU A 207 1.18 11.05 -12.17
CA LEU A 207 0.77 11.55 -10.88
C LEU A 207 1.92 12.22 -10.15
N ARG A 208 1.72 13.48 -9.75
CA ARG A 208 2.64 14.21 -8.86
C ARG A 208 1.84 14.91 -7.78
N PRO A 209 1.97 14.53 -6.51
CA PRO A 209 1.46 15.34 -5.42
C PRO A 209 2.25 16.65 -5.34
N TYR A 210 1.58 17.74 -5.03
CA TYR A 210 2.24 19.01 -4.80
C TYR A 210 1.97 19.50 -3.38
N ALA A 211 3.00 20.06 -2.74
CA ALA A 211 2.83 20.73 -1.46
C ALA A 211 2.24 22.12 -1.73
N GLN A 212 1.05 22.37 -1.24
CA GLN A 212 0.55 23.75 -1.19
C GLN A 212 1.45 24.49 -0.19
N SER A 213 2.32 25.38 -0.68
CA SER A 213 3.39 25.97 0.08
C SER A 213 2.85 26.77 1.26
N ARG A 214 2.90 26.18 2.43
CA ARG A 214 3.33 26.93 3.61
C ARG A 214 4.69 26.34 3.96
N GLU A 215 5.72 27.19 3.86
CA GLU A 215 7.06 26.83 4.32
C GLU A 215 6.92 26.10 5.65
N ILE A 216 7.41 24.84 5.68
CA ILE A 216 7.63 24.12 6.94
C ILE A 216 8.76 24.88 7.66
N LYS A 217 8.50 26.14 8.01
CA LYS A 217 9.40 26.93 8.85
C LYS A 217 9.26 26.39 10.26
N THR A 218 10.26 25.58 10.63
CA THR A 218 10.65 25.26 12.02
C THR A 218 9.49 25.15 13.00
N PHE A 219 8.84 23.97 13.00
CA PHE A 219 7.77 23.64 13.94
C PHE A 219 8.23 23.52 15.39
N PHE A 220 9.51 23.56 15.64
CA PHE A 220 10.04 23.26 16.94
C PHE A 220 10.40 24.55 17.67
N ASN A 221 9.78 24.75 18.84
CA ASN A 221 10.32 25.65 19.83
C ASN A 221 11.71 25.17 20.27
N ASP A 222 12.44 25.95 21.07
CA ASP A 222 13.82 25.59 21.42
C ASP A 222 13.93 24.24 22.16
N GLU A 223 12.95 23.91 22.99
CA GLU A 223 12.87 22.62 23.67
C GLU A 223 12.75 21.47 22.66
N LEU A 224 11.84 21.57 21.70
CA LEU A 224 11.63 20.54 20.69
C LEU A 224 12.78 20.46 19.69
N LYS A 225 13.55 21.53 19.48
CA LYS A 225 14.79 21.46 18.70
C LYS A 225 15.84 20.57 19.37
N GLU A 226 15.96 20.61 20.69
CA GLU A 226 16.84 19.70 21.43
C GLU A 226 16.37 18.24 21.29
N TYR A 227 15.07 18.00 21.42
CA TYR A 227 14.50 16.67 21.25
C TYR A 227 14.66 16.15 19.82
N HIS A 228 14.50 17.00 18.82
CA HIS A 228 14.76 16.67 17.42
C HIS A 228 16.25 16.36 17.18
N LYS A 229 17.16 17.11 17.78
CA LYS A 229 18.60 16.81 17.74
C LYS A 229 18.92 15.45 18.36
N LEU A 230 18.27 15.09 19.46
CA LEU A 230 18.37 13.76 20.06
C LEU A 230 17.92 12.67 19.06
N TYR A 231 16.75 12.87 18.42
CA TYR A 231 16.25 11.97 17.39
C TYR A 231 17.24 11.80 16.22
N LEU A 232 17.76 12.91 15.70
CA LEU A 232 18.72 12.90 14.61
C LEU A 232 19.99 12.10 14.96
N ASN A 233 20.46 12.24 16.19
CA ASN A 233 21.67 11.56 16.65
C ASN A 233 21.48 10.08 16.98
N ARG A 234 20.29 9.67 17.44
CA ARG A 234 20.05 8.30 17.95
C ARG A 234 19.26 7.42 17.01
N CYS A 235 18.35 7.99 16.23
CA CYS A 235 17.31 7.24 15.53
C CYS A 235 17.35 7.44 14.00
N SER A 236 17.72 8.63 13.53
CA SER A 236 17.58 9.01 12.12
C SER A 236 18.47 8.20 11.18
N SER A 237 19.60 7.67 11.66
CA SER A 237 20.48 6.82 10.86
C SER A 237 19.73 5.60 10.31
N CYS A 238 18.80 5.04 11.07
CA CYS A 238 17.96 3.91 10.70
C CYS A 238 16.59 4.35 10.20
N HIS A 239 15.87 5.20 10.95
CA HIS A 239 14.49 5.56 10.67
C HIS A 239 14.30 6.75 9.72
N GLY A 240 15.39 7.32 9.18
CA GLY A 240 15.36 8.50 8.32
C GLY A 240 15.19 9.82 9.10
N LYS A 241 15.62 10.96 8.50
CA LYS A 241 15.55 12.27 9.15
C LYS A 241 14.12 12.71 9.47
N ASN A 242 13.16 12.27 8.64
CA ASN A 242 11.74 12.60 8.74
C ASN A 242 10.91 11.44 9.33
N ARG A 243 11.53 10.45 9.92
CA ARG A 243 10.92 9.24 10.49
C ARG A 243 10.23 8.31 9.48
N ASN A 244 10.44 8.48 8.18
CA ASN A 244 9.77 7.71 7.11
C ASN A 244 10.20 6.25 7.01
N GLY A 245 11.15 5.84 7.83
CA GLY A 245 11.84 4.57 7.62
C GLY A 245 12.82 4.64 6.46
N LYS A 246 13.50 3.58 6.19
CA LYS A 246 14.32 3.40 5.00
C LYS A 246 14.71 1.96 4.77
N ASN A 247 15.11 1.67 3.54
CA ASN A 247 15.76 0.41 3.19
C ASN A 247 17.25 0.51 3.47
N ILE A 248 17.76 -0.31 4.37
CA ILE A 248 19.20 -0.41 4.63
C ILE A 248 19.75 -1.62 3.89
N LYS A 249 20.74 -1.41 3.02
CA LYS A 249 21.50 -2.51 2.44
C LYS A 249 22.38 -3.12 3.52
N TYR A 250 22.19 -4.40 3.78
CA TYR A 250 23.06 -5.16 4.66
C TYR A 250 23.78 -6.20 3.81
N LYS A 251 25.14 -6.17 3.82
CA LYS A 251 26.01 -7.14 3.11
C LYS A 251 25.47 -7.50 1.71
N GLU A 252 25.67 -6.65 0.75
CA GLU A 252 25.42 -6.77 -0.70
C GLU A 252 24.14 -7.49 -1.20
N LYS A 253 23.46 -8.28 -0.37
CA LYS A 253 22.30 -9.10 -0.78
C LYS A 253 21.05 -9.04 0.13
N GLN A 254 21.16 -8.52 1.33
CA GLN A 254 19.98 -8.39 2.21
C GLN A 254 19.61 -6.92 2.40
N ILE A 255 18.44 -6.56 1.92
CA ILE A 255 17.83 -5.26 2.23
C ILE A 255 17.07 -5.43 3.53
N GLU A 256 17.45 -4.67 4.53
CA GLU A 256 16.73 -4.61 5.78
C GLU A 256 15.76 -3.45 5.77
N TYR A 257 14.52 -3.74 6.08
CA TYR A 257 13.47 -2.74 6.23
C TYR A 257 13.52 -2.14 7.65
N VAL A 258 13.57 -0.81 7.71
CA VAL A 258 13.41 -0.07 8.96
C VAL A 258 12.05 0.62 8.94
N PRO A 259 11.18 0.36 9.92
CA PRO A 259 9.83 0.87 9.90
C PRO A 259 9.77 2.40 9.98
N ASN A 260 8.75 2.94 9.34
CA ASN A 260 8.31 4.31 9.51
C ASN A 260 7.81 4.54 10.96
N LEU A 261 8.16 5.67 11.54
CA LEU A 261 7.72 6.09 12.88
C LEU A 261 6.73 7.26 12.85
N VAL A 262 6.32 7.71 11.67
CA VAL A 262 5.34 8.80 11.53
C VAL A 262 3.94 8.26 11.82
N GLY A 263 3.14 9.02 12.53
CA GLY A 263 1.82 8.58 12.97
C GLY A 263 1.84 7.48 14.04
N TYR A 264 3.04 7.07 14.46
CA TYR A 264 3.22 5.99 15.41
C TYR A 264 2.56 6.27 16.76
N TYR A 265 2.48 7.55 17.13
CA TYR A 265 1.88 8.00 18.39
C TYR A 265 0.35 8.09 18.34
N THR A 266 -0.24 8.08 17.15
CA THR A 266 -1.70 8.13 16.98
C THR A 266 -2.35 6.75 17.02
N ILE A 267 -1.55 5.67 17.09
CA ILE A 267 -2.07 4.30 17.17
C ILE A 267 -2.32 3.95 18.64
N PRO A 268 -3.57 3.64 19.05
CA PRO A 268 -3.89 3.28 20.43
C PRO A 268 -3.01 2.13 20.94
N GLY A 269 -2.46 2.27 22.15
CA GLY A 269 -1.61 1.27 22.80
C GLY A 269 -0.15 1.27 22.36
N ILE A 270 0.26 2.20 21.52
CA ILE A 270 1.65 2.30 21.04
C ILE A 270 2.54 3.15 21.96
N GLU A 271 1.95 4.03 22.74
CA GLU A 271 2.64 4.90 23.70
C GLU A 271 3.59 4.11 24.61
N ASN A 272 3.26 2.87 24.92
CA ASN A 272 4.09 1.97 25.75
C ASN A 272 5.25 1.30 24.98
N LYS A 273 5.28 1.37 23.66
CA LYS A 273 6.35 0.71 22.89
C LYS A 273 7.67 1.43 22.95
N LEU A 274 7.68 2.75 23.11
CA LEU A 274 8.92 3.51 23.33
C LEU A 274 9.55 3.18 24.69
N ASP A 275 8.75 2.85 25.70
CA ASP A 275 9.26 2.40 27.00
C ASP A 275 9.92 1.02 26.93
N ASN A 276 9.52 0.23 25.95
CA ASN A 276 9.96 -1.14 25.74
C ASN A 276 10.83 -1.33 24.49
N LEU A 277 11.53 -0.30 24.03
CA LEU A 277 12.33 -0.31 22.79
C LEU A 277 13.26 -1.53 22.70
N LYS A 278 13.88 -1.92 23.82
CA LYS A 278 14.79 -3.08 23.87
C LYS A 278 14.08 -4.42 23.67
N LEU A 279 12.78 -4.50 23.94
CA LEU A 279 11.97 -5.72 23.78
C LEU A 279 11.41 -5.86 22.36
N LEU A 280 11.29 -4.76 21.62
CA LEU A 280 10.65 -4.73 20.32
C LEU A 280 11.50 -5.32 19.19
N ASN A 281 12.83 -5.24 19.30
CA ASN A 281 13.71 -5.74 18.26
C ASN A 281 15.11 -6.00 18.82
N THR A 282 15.74 -7.09 18.38
CA THR A 282 17.13 -7.42 18.70
C THR A 282 18.14 -6.31 18.36
N LYS A 283 17.82 -5.43 17.41
CA LYS A 283 18.66 -4.30 16.99
C LYS A 283 18.63 -3.10 17.92
N HIS A 284 17.61 -2.98 18.76
CA HIS A 284 17.56 -1.96 19.81
C HIS A 284 18.20 -2.45 21.12
N LYS A 285 18.66 -3.72 21.21
CA LYS A 285 19.27 -4.26 22.44
C LYS A 285 20.50 -3.48 22.90
N ASP A 286 21.30 -2.99 21.95
CA ASP A 286 22.53 -2.26 22.22
C ASP A 286 22.29 -0.74 22.30
N LEU A 287 21.06 -0.30 22.13
CA LEU A 287 20.73 1.12 22.22
C LEU A 287 20.68 1.56 23.68
N VAL A 288 21.69 2.27 24.13
CA VAL A 288 21.72 2.90 25.45
C VAL A 288 20.94 4.21 25.41
N ILE A 289 19.69 4.18 25.87
CA ILE A 289 18.80 5.34 25.96
C ILE A 289 18.38 5.49 27.44
N LYS A 290 18.45 6.71 27.96
CA LYS A 290 18.01 7.03 29.32
C LYS A 290 16.50 7.27 29.35
N GLN A 291 15.85 7.03 30.49
CA GLN A 291 14.41 7.24 30.64
C GLN A 291 13.98 8.67 30.26
N LYS A 292 14.76 9.66 30.66
CA LYS A 292 14.53 11.07 30.28
C LYS A 292 14.57 11.27 28.75
N GLU A 293 15.47 10.61 28.03
CA GLU A 293 15.56 10.69 26.57
C GLU A 293 14.35 10.04 25.90
N ILE A 294 13.81 8.96 26.47
CA ILE A 294 12.56 8.33 26.01
C ILE A 294 11.39 9.30 26.12
N GLU A 295 11.25 9.99 27.24
CA GLU A 295 10.20 10.99 27.45
C GLU A 295 10.33 12.17 26.47
N MET A 296 11.56 12.62 26.21
CA MET A 296 11.84 13.65 25.20
C MET A 296 11.39 13.20 23.79
N LEU A 297 11.69 11.95 23.42
CA LEU A 297 11.28 11.40 22.13
C LEU A 297 9.76 11.21 22.04
N LYS A 298 9.09 10.80 23.12
CA LYS A 298 7.63 10.72 23.19
C LYS A 298 7.00 12.08 22.91
N LYS A 299 7.42 13.12 23.61
CA LYS A 299 6.91 14.48 23.46
C LYS A 299 7.20 15.03 22.06
N LEU A 300 8.38 14.75 21.51
CA LEU A 300 8.74 15.10 20.15
C LEU A 300 7.79 14.44 19.14
N PHE A 301 7.60 13.14 19.22
CA PHE A 301 6.79 12.40 18.25
C PHE A 301 5.32 12.80 18.33
N GLU A 302 4.78 12.95 19.54
CA GLU A 302 3.40 13.43 19.72
C GLU A 302 3.20 14.82 19.09
N THR A 303 4.11 15.77 19.38
CA THR A 303 4.00 17.12 18.83
C THR A 303 4.23 17.15 17.33
N TRP A 304 5.17 16.35 16.84
CA TRP A 304 5.48 16.25 15.42
C TRP A 304 4.31 15.65 14.64
N ASP A 305 3.69 14.59 15.15
CA ASP A 305 2.52 13.95 14.53
C ASP A 305 1.30 14.89 14.54
N LYS A 306 1.02 15.59 15.64
CA LYS A 306 -0.05 16.60 15.70
C LYS A 306 0.17 17.70 14.66
N LYS A 307 1.38 18.22 14.53
CA LYS A 307 1.68 19.31 13.59
C LYS A 307 1.72 18.87 12.13
N ILE A 308 2.10 17.63 11.85
CA ILE A 308 1.94 17.05 10.53
C ILE A 308 0.44 17.03 10.17
N ASN A 309 -0.43 16.63 11.09
CA ASN A 309 -1.86 16.61 10.89
C ASN A 309 -2.51 18.00 10.70
N GLU A 310 -2.00 19.02 11.37
CA GLU A 310 -2.53 20.40 11.31
C GLU A 310 -2.11 21.16 10.04
N ASN A 311 -0.99 20.80 9.41
CA ASN A 311 -0.36 21.61 8.34
C ASN A 311 -0.31 20.94 6.96
N ASN A 312 -0.82 19.72 6.82
CA ASN A 312 -0.74 18.98 5.56
C ASN A 312 -2.09 18.94 4.84
N GLU A 313 -2.38 19.96 4.03
CA GLU A 313 -3.23 19.80 2.86
C GLU A 313 -2.32 19.46 1.67
N ILE A 314 -2.12 18.16 1.39
CA ILE A 314 -1.56 17.73 0.11
C ILE A 314 -2.72 17.62 -0.86
N LYS A 315 -2.69 18.43 -1.90
CA LYS A 315 -3.62 18.35 -3.03
C LYS A 315 -2.99 17.50 -4.14
N ILE A 316 -3.81 16.75 -4.82
CA ILE A 316 -3.42 15.91 -5.94
C ILE A 316 -4.14 16.45 -7.16
N GLU A 317 -3.38 16.92 -8.13
CA GLU A 317 -3.89 17.20 -9.46
C GLU A 317 -3.61 15.98 -10.34
N GLY A 318 -4.69 15.41 -10.91
CA GLY A 318 -4.61 14.43 -11.99
C GLY A 318 -4.89 15.14 -13.30
N ASN A 319 -3.98 15.07 -14.23
CA ASN A 319 -4.19 15.40 -15.65
C ASN A 319 -4.25 14.13 -16.46
#